data_f2e4e213357e80eb00baf679e3fdda76
#
_entry.id   f2e4e213357e80eb00baf679e3fdda76
#
_cell.length_a   1.000
_cell.length_b   1.000
_cell.length_c   1.000
_cell.angle_alpha   90.00
_cell.angle_beta   90.00
_cell.angle_gamma   90.00
#
_symmetry.space_group_name_H-M   'P 1'
#
loop_
_entity.id
_entity.type
_entity.pdbx_description
1 polymer ?
#
loop_
_entity_poly.entity_id
_entity_poly.type
_entity_poly.pdbx_seq_one_letter_code
_entity_poly.pdbx_strand_id
1 'polypeptide(L)'
;MLVDTLGLIWGLAVLPANIQDWDGAKEVVRRCGGGLPRLAKVWADAAYQAVVGWVAQHCRWVLEVVSKRSGQTTFEVHKWRWIVERTFGWFGRYRRLSKDYEHNPKSSEAWLYIAMIHRMARVLLPARDRDNRLKRRRRRKRH
;
A
#
# COMPACT_ATOMS: atom_id res chain seq x y z
N MET A 1 -0.44 -5.75 -2.00
CA MET A 1 -1.02 -4.70 -1.12
C MET A 1 -2.02 -3.88 -1.91
N LEU A 2 -3.20 -3.59 -1.32
CA LEU A 2 -4.24 -2.70 -1.85
C LEU A 2 -4.29 -1.44 -0.98
N VAL A 3 -4.21 -0.27 -1.62
CA VAL A 3 -4.25 1.03 -0.94
C VAL A 3 -5.32 1.94 -1.56
N ASP A 4 -5.86 2.87 -0.78
CA ASP A 4 -6.74 3.91 -1.28
C ASP A 4 -5.96 5.09 -1.89
N THR A 5 -6.66 6.10 -2.37
CA THR A 5 -6.08 7.32 -2.96
C THR A 5 -5.28 8.17 -1.95
N LEU A 6 -5.45 7.94 -0.66
CA LEU A 6 -4.66 8.55 0.41
C LEU A 6 -3.40 7.73 0.73
N GLY A 7 -3.29 6.50 0.22
CA GLY A 7 -2.21 5.54 0.50
C GLY A 7 -2.42 4.75 1.78
N LEU A 8 -3.66 4.68 2.28
CA LEU A 8 -4.01 3.83 3.43
C LEU A 8 -4.25 2.40 2.97
N ILE A 9 -3.74 1.42 3.73
CA ILE A 9 -3.89 0.01 3.40
C ILE A 9 -5.30 -0.47 3.70
N TRP A 10 -5.91 -1.11 2.70
CA TRP A 10 -7.18 -1.82 2.80
C TRP A 10 -7.01 -3.33 2.74
N GLY A 11 -5.98 -3.81 2.08
CA GLY A 11 -5.65 -5.21 2.01
C GLY A 11 -4.16 -5.45 1.86
N LEU A 12 -3.66 -6.44 2.58
CA LEU A 12 -2.25 -6.78 2.62
C LEU A 12 -2.07 -8.30 2.67
N ALA A 13 -1.09 -8.80 1.93
CA ALA A 13 -0.52 -10.12 2.09
C ALA A 13 0.99 -10.03 1.90
N VAL A 14 1.74 -10.68 2.79
CA VAL A 14 3.16 -10.95 2.64
C VAL A 14 3.30 -12.41 2.25
N LEU A 15 3.93 -12.65 1.13
CA LEU A 15 4.04 -13.96 0.52
C LEU A 15 5.51 -14.29 0.22
N PRO A 16 5.87 -15.57 0.18
CA PRO A 16 7.19 -16.00 -0.26
C PRO A 16 7.50 -15.51 -1.68
N ALA A 17 8.76 -15.21 -1.95
CA ALA A 17 9.20 -14.64 -3.24
C ALA A 17 8.97 -15.56 -4.46
N ASN A 18 8.69 -16.84 -4.24
CA ASN A 18 8.36 -17.81 -5.31
C ASN A 18 6.88 -17.76 -5.73
N ILE A 19 6.04 -16.99 -5.02
CA ILE A 19 4.63 -16.80 -5.39
C ILE A 19 4.54 -15.67 -6.40
N GLN A 20 3.82 -15.90 -7.49
CA GLN A 20 3.62 -14.92 -8.56
C GLN A 20 2.73 -13.77 -8.08
N ASP A 21 2.98 -12.56 -8.60
CA ASP A 21 2.26 -11.33 -8.22
C ASP A 21 0.75 -11.45 -8.37
N TRP A 22 0.27 -12.13 -9.42
CA TRP A 22 -1.16 -12.32 -9.65
C TRP A 22 -1.82 -13.24 -8.61
N ASP A 23 -1.13 -14.24 -8.09
CA ASP A 23 -1.67 -15.10 -7.03
C ASP A 23 -1.68 -14.34 -5.69
N GLY A 24 -0.66 -13.51 -5.47
CA GLY A 24 -0.64 -12.54 -4.38
C GLY A 24 -1.81 -11.56 -4.43
N ALA A 25 -2.16 -11.07 -5.62
CA ALA A 25 -3.32 -10.20 -5.79
C ALA A 25 -4.64 -10.90 -5.44
N LYS A 26 -4.84 -12.14 -5.88
CA LYS A 26 -6.03 -12.94 -5.53
C LYS A 26 -6.16 -13.11 -4.01
N GLU A 27 -5.03 -13.37 -3.33
CA GLU A 27 -5.02 -13.49 -1.87
C GLU A 27 -5.41 -12.19 -1.18
N VAL A 28 -4.87 -11.03 -1.61
CA VAL A 28 -5.26 -9.73 -1.08
C VAL A 28 -6.75 -9.48 -1.31
N VAL A 29 -7.26 -9.76 -2.50
CA VAL A 29 -8.68 -9.60 -2.84
C VAL A 29 -9.58 -10.48 -1.97
N ARG A 30 -9.23 -11.76 -1.78
CA ARG A 30 -9.98 -12.67 -0.90
C ARG A 30 -10.03 -12.18 0.53
N ARG A 31 -8.93 -11.66 1.06
CA ARG A 31 -8.88 -11.10 2.42
C ARG A 31 -9.69 -9.83 2.58
N CYS A 32 -9.80 -9.03 1.53
CA CYS A 32 -10.69 -7.86 1.52
C CYS A 32 -12.17 -8.25 1.47
N GLY A 33 -12.49 -9.46 1.05
CA GLY A 33 -13.77 -10.12 0.84
C GLY A 33 -15.01 -9.33 1.21
N GLY A 34 -15.83 -8.84 0.30
CA GLY A 34 -17.11 -8.17 0.56
C GLY A 34 -17.10 -6.94 1.50
N GLY A 35 -16.00 -6.70 2.22
CA GLY A 35 -15.87 -5.64 3.22
C GLY A 35 -15.64 -4.23 2.66
N LEU A 36 -15.63 -4.07 1.35
CA LEU A 36 -15.40 -2.78 0.68
C LEU A 36 -16.58 -2.37 -0.22
N PRO A 37 -17.75 -2.08 0.35
CA PRO A 37 -18.99 -1.89 -0.42
C PRO A 37 -18.97 -0.67 -1.33
N ARG A 38 -18.10 0.30 -1.09
CA ARG A 38 -17.94 1.51 -1.90
C ARG A 38 -16.79 1.43 -2.90
N LEU A 39 -16.06 0.31 -2.94
CA LEU A 39 -14.99 0.11 -3.90
C LEU A 39 -15.60 -0.17 -5.27
N ALA A 40 -15.38 0.73 -6.24
CA ALA A 40 -15.88 0.60 -7.60
C ALA A 40 -14.77 0.21 -8.58
N LYS A 41 -13.55 0.69 -8.36
CA LYS A 41 -12.43 0.49 -9.29
C LYS A 41 -11.10 0.40 -8.56
N VAL A 42 -10.23 -0.47 -9.04
CA VAL A 42 -8.82 -0.61 -8.64
C VAL A 42 -7.93 -0.43 -9.86
N TRP A 43 -6.85 0.31 -9.72
CA TRP A 43 -5.81 0.42 -10.73
C TRP A 43 -4.62 -0.46 -10.37
N ALA A 44 -4.11 -1.19 -11.34
CA ALA A 44 -2.94 -2.03 -11.20
C ALA A 44 -2.00 -1.86 -12.41
N ASP A 45 -0.77 -2.28 -12.28
CA ASP A 45 0.19 -2.29 -13.39
C ASP A 45 -0.02 -3.50 -14.32
N ALA A 46 0.78 -3.57 -15.39
CA ALA A 46 0.67 -4.60 -16.42
C ALA A 46 0.86 -6.04 -15.91
N ALA A 47 1.59 -6.23 -14.79
CA ALA A 47 1.82 -7.54 -14.19
C ALA A 47 0.51 -8.21 -13.72
N TYR A 48 -0.53 -7.40 -13.46
CA TYR A 48 -1.82 -7.90 -12.99
C TYR A 48 -2.85 -8.16 -14.12
N GLN A 49 -2.45 -8.10 -15.38
CA GLN A 49 -3.33 -8.37 -16.52
C GLN A 49 -4.01 -9.75 -16.43
N ALA A 50 -3.29 -10.75 -15.95
CA ALA A 50 -3.79 -12.13 -15.82
C ALA A 50 -4.95 -12.29 -14.81
N VAL A 51 -5.12 -11.35 -13.87
CA VAL A 51 -6.20 -11.44 -12.84
C VAL A 51 -7.44 -10.62 -13.18
N VAL A 52 -7.45 -9.86 -14.26
CA VAL A 52 -8.61 -9.00 -14.64
C VAL A 52 -9.88 -9.83 -14.78
N GLY A 53 -9.84 -10.93 -15.54
CA GLY A 53 -10.97 -11.82 -15.72
C GLY A 53 -11.44 -12.49 -14.42
N TRP A 54 -10.48 -12.90 -13.58
CA TRP A 54 -10.81 -13.49 -12.28
C TRP A 54 -11.49 -12.47 -11.35
N VAL A 55 -10.98 -11.24 -11.28
CA VAL A 55 -11.57 -10.16 -10.48
C VAL A 55 -12.98 -9.84 -10.96
N ALA A 56 -13.21 -9.76 -12.27
CA ALA A 56 -14.53 -9.49 -12.84
C ALA A 56 -15.58 -10.56 -12.47
N GLN A 57 -15.15 -11.81 -12.25
CA GLN A 57 -16.03 -12.91 -11.85
C GLN A 57 -16.29 -12.97 -10.33
N HIS A 58 -15.33 -12.51 -9.52
CA HIS A 58 -15.35 -12.70 -8.06
C HIS A 58 -15.63 -11.41 -7.28
N CYS A 59 -15.56 -10.25 -7.94
CA CYS A 59 -15.69 -8.96 -7.28
C CYS A 59 -16.76 -8.11 -7.95
N ARG A 60 -17.34 -7.18 -7.19
CA ARG A 60 -18.30 -6.18 -7.70
C ARG A 60 -17.62 -4.90 -8.23
N TRP A 61 -16.29 -4.86 -8.26
CA TRP A 61 -15.50 -3.73 -8.71
C TRP A 61 -14.62 -4.12 -9.90
N VAL A 62 -14.17 -3.13 -10.65
CA VAL A 62 -13.39 -3.32 -11.88
C VAL A 62 -11.91 -3.19 -11.58
N LEU A 63 -11.09 -4.13 -12.08
CA LEU A 63 -9.64 -4.00 -12.13
C LEU A 63 -9.23 -3.40 -13.47
N GLU A 64 -8.73 -2.18 -13.45
CA GLU A 64 -8.20 -1.49 -14.63
C GLU A 64 -6.67 -1.58 -14.63
N VAL A 65 -6.12 -2.23 -15.64
CA VAL A 65 -4.68 -2.35 -15.80
C VAL A 65 -4.15 -1.15 -16.58
N VAL A 66 -3.25 -0.43 -15.94
CA VAL A 66 -2.57 0.72 -16.54
C VAL A 66 -1.30 0.24 -17.22
N SER A 67 -1.33 0.15 -18.56
CA SER A 67 -0.18 -0.19 -19.38
C SER A 67 0.43 1.07 -20.01
N LYS A 68 1.74 1.04 -20.28
CA LYS A 68 2.37 2.05 -21.15
C LYS A 68 1.73 1.96 -22.55
N ARG A 69 1.33 3.08 -23.13
CA ARG A 69 0.90 3.10 -24.54
C ARG A 69 2.09 2.70 -25.43
N SER A 70 1.87 1.76 -26.35
CA SER A 70 2.86 1.37 -27.35
C SER A 70 3.28 2.61 -28.15
N GLY A 71 4.59 2.89 -28.23
CA GLY A 71 5.16 4.02 -28.99
C GLY A 71 5.42 5.29 -28.18
N GLN A 72 5.14 5.34 -26.88
CA GLN A 72 5.51 6.49 -26.04
C GLN A 72 6.96 6.39 -25.57
N THR A 73 7.81 7.33 -26.02
CA THR A 73 9.20 7.51 -25.57
C THR A 73 9.32 8.46 -24.37
N THR A 74 8.24 9.18 -24.01
CA THR A 74 8.21 10.13 -22.91
C THR A 74 7.67 9.49 -21.63
N PHE A 75 8.24 9.87 -20.49
CA PHE A 75 7.79 9.46 -19.17
C PHE A 75 6.43 10.13 -18.85
N GLU A 76 5.35 9.36 -18.89
CA GLU A 76 4.04 9.81 -18.45
C GLU A 76 3.81 9.35 -17.00
N VAL A 77 3.60 10.31 -16.11
CA VAL A 77 3.27 10.02 -14.70
C VAL A 77 1.82 9.54 -14.64
N HIS A 78 1.61 8.24 -14.54
CA HIS A 78 0.28 7.71 -14.29
C HIS A 78 -0.22 8.20 -12.92
N LYS A 79 -1.35 8.91 -12.94
CA LYS A 79 -1.91 9.72 -11.85
C LYS A 79 -1.98 9.01 -10.47
N TRP A 80 -2.10 7.68 -10.45
CA TRP A 80 -2.31 6.93 -9.21
C TRP A 80 -1.19 5.96 -8.83
N ARG A 81 -0.28 5.65 -9.74
CA ARG A 81 0.81 4.69 -9.51
C ARG A 81 1.74 5.10 -8.36
N TRP A 82 2.09 6.37 -8.28
CA TRP A 82 2.99 6.90 -7.27
C TRP A 82 2.46 6.74 -5.82
N ILE A 83 1.15 6.49 -5.64
CA ILE A 83 0.55 6.32 -4.31
C ILE A 83 1.09 5.08 -3.61
N VAL A 84 1.20 3.96 -4.32
CA VAL A 84 1.76 2.71 -3.79
C VAL A 84 3.24 2.92 -3.43
N GLU A 85 4.01 3.53 -4.33
CA GLU A 85 5.43 3.86 -4.12
C GLU A 85 5.61 4.78 -2.89
N ARG A 86 4.76 5.79 -2.75
CA ARG A 86 4.72 6.66 -1.57
C ARG A 86 4.43 5.88 -0.28
N THR A 87 3.51 4.94 -0.33
CA THR A 87 3.15 4.11 0.83
C THR A 87 4.33 3.25 1.25
N PHE A 88 5.02 2.61 0.31
CA PHE A 88 6.28 1.92 0.59
C PHE A 88 7.35 2.86 1.16
N GLY A 89 7.50 4.06 0.60
CA GLY A 89 8.42 5.08 1.13
C GLY A 89 8.12 5.49 2.58
N TRP A 90 6.85 5.42 3.02
CA TRP A 90 6.51 5.62 4.42
C TRP A 90 7.02 4.47 5.30
N PHE A 91 6.89 3.22 4.85
CA PHE A 91 7.35 2.06 5.59
C PHE A 91 8.86 2.03 5.74
N GLY A 92 9.62 2.43 4.73
CA GLY A 92 11.08 2.54 4.80
C GLY A 92 11.60 3.48 5.89
N ARG A 93 10.75 4.34 6.47
CA ARG A 93 11.08 5.17 7.64
C ARG A 93 10.98 4.44 8.98
N TYR A 94 10.41 3.26 9.01
CA TYR A 94 10.31 2.41 10.19
C TYR A 94 11.50 1.44 10.19
N ARG A 95 12.33 1.53 11.24
CA ARG A 95 13.53 0.70 11.35
C ARG A 95 13.24 -0.81 11.17
N ARG A 96 12.13 -1.29 11.69
CA ARG A 96 11.71 -2.69 11.62
C ARG A 96 11.28 -3.13 10.22
N LEU A 97 10.89 -2.19 9.35
CA LEU A 97 10.44 -2.43 7.98
C LEU A 97 11.49 -2.04 6.92
N SER A 98 12.70 -1.68 7.34
CA SER A 98 13.80 -1.36 6.40
C SER A 98 14.34 -2.58 5.67
N LYS A 99 14.17 -3.76 6.26
CA LYS A 99 14.42 -5.08 5.69
C LYS A 99 13.37 -6.04 6.25
N ASP A 100 13.17 -7.19 5.60
CA ASP A 100 12.36 -8.26 6.17
C ASP A 100 13.21 -9.04 7.18
N TYR A 101 12.91 -8.85 8.45
CA TYR A 101 13.58 -9.52 9.58
C TYR A 101 12.72 -10.66 10.15
N GLU A 102 11.50 -10.81 9.67
CA GLU A 102 10.55 -11.73 10.26
C GLU A 102 10.56 -13.08 9.50
N HIS A 103 10.74 -14.14 10.23
CA HIS A 103 10.64 -15.50 9.67
C HIS A 103 9.20 -15.87 9.30
N ASN A 104 8.22 -15.32 10.03
CA ASN A 104 6.80 -15.58 9.78
C ASN A 104 6.16 -14.42 9.00
N PRO A 105 5.61 -14.66 7.81
CA PRO A 105 4.93 -13.62 7.02
C PRO A 105 3.83 -12.85 7.77
N LYS A 106 3.12 -13.52 8.68
CA LYS A 106 2.09 -12.87 9.52
C LYS A 106 2.69 -11.82 10.46
N SER A 107 3.93 -12.01 10.93
CA SER A 107 4.63 -11.01 11.74
C SER A 107 4.99 -9.79 10.90
N SER A 108 5.46 -9.98 9.66
CA SER A 108 5.72 -8.89 8.71
C SER A 108 4.44 -8.11 8.40
N GLU A 109 3.32 -8.80 8.17
CA GLU A 109 2.01 -8.17 7.98
C GLU A 109 1.59 -7.34 9.21
N ALA A 110 1.76 -7.87 10.41
CA ALA A 110 1.42 -7.17 11.64
C ALA A 110 2.24 -5.87 11.80
N TRP A 111 3.54 -5.90 11.50
CA TRP A 111 4.39 -4.70 11.53
C TRP A 111 3.95 -3.64 10.52
N LEU A 112 3.54 -4.04 9.33
CA LEU A 112 3.01 -3.13 8.31
C LEU A 112 1.71 -2.46 8.78
N TYR A 113 0.79 -3.22 9.39
CA TYR A 113 -0.43 -2.65 9.98
C TYR A 113 -0.15 -1.72 11.15
N ILE A 114 0.76 -2.09 12.07
CA ILE A 114 1.18 -1.22 13.20
C ILE A 114 1.77 0.10 12.66
N ALA A 115 2.62 0.04 11.64
CA ALA A 115 3.19 1.23 11.02
C ALA A 115 2.11 2.12 10.40
N MET A 116 1.11 1.52 9.75
CA MET A 116 -0.03 2.24 9.16
C MET A 116 -0.91 2.88 10.25
N ILE A 117 -1.23 2.16 11.32
CA ILE A 117 -1.98 2.68 12.48
C ILE A 117 -1.24 3.87 13.09
N HIS A 118 0.07 3.76 13.33
CA HIS A 118 0.87 4.86 13.83
C HIS A 118 0.82 6.07 12.91
N ARG A 119 0.87 5.86 11.58
CA ARG A 119 0.75 6.94 10.61
C ARG A 119 -0.61 7.61 10.64
N MET A 120 -1.70 6.84 10.66
CA MET A 120 -3.07 7.37 10.76
C MET A 120 -3.25 8.16 12.04
N ALA A 121 -2.83 7.63 13.19
CA ALA A 121 -2.89 8.34 14.47
C ALA A 121 -2.15 9.69 14.43
N ARG A 122 -0.99 9.76 13.75
CA ARG A 122 -0.26 11.01 13.58
C ARG A 122 -0.97 12.04 12.69
N VAL A 123 -1.73 11.59 11.72
CA VAL A 123 -2.53 12.49 10.86
C VAL A 123 -3.71 13.07 11.65
N LEU A 124 -4.32 12.28 12.51
CA LEU A 124 -5.45 12.68 13.34
C LEU A 124 -5.07 13.60 14.51
N LEU A 125 -3.80 13.68 14.90
CA LEU A 125 -3.35 14.59 15.94
C LEU A 125 -3.58 16.05 15.53
N PRO A 126 -4.10 16.90 16.43
CA PRO A 126 -4.26 18.33 16.20
C PRO A 126 -2.94 19.00 15.74
N ALA A 127 -3.03 20.00 14.89
CA ALA A 127 -1.86 20.71 14.35
C ALA A 127 -0.96 21.27 15.46
N ARG A 128 -1.58 21.80 16.54
CA ARG A 128 -0.90 22.34 17.72
C ARG A 128 0.00 21.31 18.42
N ASP A 129 -0.47 20.07 18.57
CA ASP A 129 0.32 18.99 19.18
C ASP A 129 1.43 18.49 18.28
N ARG A 130 1.22 18.53 16.96
CA ARG A 130 2.27 18.19 15.97
C ARG A 130 3.44 19.16 16.06
N ASP A 131 3.17 20.47 16.14
CA ASP A 131 4.20 21.50 16.21
C ASP A 131 4.99 21.44 17.53
N ASN A 132 4.31 21.23 18.67
CA ASN A 132 4.96 21.05 19.98
C ASN A 132 5.87 19.83 20.02
N ARG A 133 5.49 18.70 19.38
CA ARG A 133 6.36 17.51 19.28
C ARG A 133 7.61 17.77 18.44
N LEU A 134 7.48 18.54 17.33
CA LEU A 134 8.61 18.91 16.48
C LEU A 134 9.59 19.83 17.24
N LYS A 135 9.09 20.80 18.00
CA LYS A 135 9.89 21.70 18.85
C LYS A 135 10.65 20.91 19.93
N ARG A 136 10.01 19.94 20.61
CA ARG A 136 10.66 19.07 21.60
C ARG A 136 11.76 18.21 20.97
N ARG A 137 11.56 17.65 19.77
CA ARG A 137 12.58 16.86 19.04
C ARG A 137 13.79 17.70 18.65
N ARG A 138 13.59 18.95 18.19
CA ARG A 138 14.69 19.86 17.85
C ARG A 138 15.51 20.26 19.07
N ARG A 139 14.89 20.44 20.23
CA ARG A 139 15.62 20.70 21.50
C ARG A 139 16.47 19.54 21.95
N ARG A 140 15.97 18.29 21.83
CA ARG A 140 16.74 17.06 22.21
C ARG A 140 17.93 16.75 21.29
N LYS A 141 18.00 17.31 20.08
CA LYS A 141 19.12 17.12 19.16
C LYS A 141 20.23 18.17 19.32
N ARG A 142 20.04 19.17 20.18
CA ARG A 142 20.99 20.25 20.46
C ARG A 142 21.75 20.04 21.77
N HIS A 143 21.47 19.00 22.50
CA HIS A 143 22.19 18.46 23.64
C HIS A 143 22.69 17.04 23.30
#